data_f9e517f024d6f3d048143b36e03f0d26
#
_entry.id   f9e517f024d6f3d048143b36e03f0d26
#
_cell.length_a   1.000
_cell.length_b   1.000
_cell.length_c   1.000
_cell.angle_alpha   90.00
_cell.angle_beta   90.00
_cell.angle_gamma   90.00
#
_symmetry.space_group_name_H-M   'P 1'
#
loop_
_entity.id
_entity.type
_entity.pdbx_description
1 polymer ?
#
loop_
_entity_poly.entity_id
_entity_poly.type
_entity_poly.pdbx_seq_one_letter_code
_entity_poly.pdbx_strand_id
1 'polypeptide(L)'
;MDNLPPIYPLFLHDNTTSQYVRDPYYNGYQYDYGVGRGFGALTNSIADAKLGIRNTKSHDINAATSLNIQITEGLSLENKLGLQYSNSSLDNQNNPFYGPNAGQGGYIYKQKTENLNYNLLNLLRYKKSFN
;
A
#
# COMPACT_ATOMS: atom_id res chain seq x y z
N MET A 1 -3.74 16.66 -4.12
CA MET A 1 -3.59 17.99 -4.70
C MET A 1 -2.97 18.89 -3.65
N ASP A 2 -1.92 19.59 -4.01
CA ASP A 2 -1.30 20.57 -3.14
C ASP A 2 -2.22 21.75 -2.95
N ASN A 3 -2.59 22.04 -1.72
CA ASN A 3 -3.39 23.23 -1.38
C ASN A 3 -2.51 24.47 -1.15
N LEU A 4 -1.19 24.34 -1.32
CA LEU A 4 -0.26 25.46 -1.23
C LEU A 4 0.01 26.01 -2.65
N PRO A 5 -0.15 27.33 -2.86
CA PRO A 5 0.25 27.96 -4.11
C PRO A 5 1.74 27.76 -4.40
N PRO A 6 2.16 27.65 -5.67
CA PRO A 6 3.56 27.40 -6.06
C PRO A 6 4.54 28.51 -5.68
N ILE A 7 4.04 29.63 -5.21
CA ILE A 7 4.85 30.78 -4.74
C ILE A 7 5.36 30.62 -3.31
N TYR A 8 4.88 29.61 -2.55
CA TYR A 8 5.37 29.40 -1.20
C TYR A 8 6.71 28.67 -1.17
N PRO A 9 7.64 29.11 -0.31
CA PRO A 9 8.92 28.47 -0.17
C PRO A 9 8.77 27.07 0.44
N LEU A 10 9.70 26.17 0.10
CA LEU A 10 9.72 24.82 0.64
C LEU A 10 9.99 24.80 2.14
N PHE A 11 10.88 25.69 2.59
CA PHE A 11 11.29 25.81 3.99
C PHE A 11 10.76 27.08 4.63
N LEU A 12 10.47 27.01 5.92
CA LEU A 12 10.02 28.14 6.71
C LEU A 12 11.14 29.18 6.85
N HIS A 13 10.80 30.44 6.60
CA HIS A 13 11.66 31.58 6.83
C HIS A 13 11.24 32.32 8.09
N ASP A 14 12.23 32.80 8.85
CA ASP A 14 12.01 33.77 9.91
C ASP A 14 11.63 35.12 9.28
N ASN A 15 10.51 35.70 9.72
CA ASN A 15 9.99 36.96 9.17
C ASN A 15 10.89 38.17 9.47
N THR A 16 11.78 38.06 10.47
CA THR A 16 12.64 39.14 10.94
C THR A 16 14.01 39.10 10.26
N THR A 17 14.58 37.92 10.13
CA THR A 17 15.94 37.71 9.64
C THR A 17 16.01 37.22 8.20
N SER A 18 14.88 36.77 7.63
CA SER A 18 14.79 36.11 6.32
C SER A 18 15.65 34.83 6.20
N GLN A 19 16.10 34.29 7.32
CA GLN A 19 16.86 33.05 7.36
C GLN A 19 15.95 31.84 7.49
N TYR A 20 16.43 30.67 7.05
CA TYR A 20 15.71 29.43 7.23
C TYR A 20 15.66 29.02 8.69
N VAL A 21 14.47 28.61 9.15
CA VAL A 21 14.27 28.13 10.52
C VAL A 21 14.78 26.68 10.63
N ARG A 22 15.59 26.41 11.65
CA ARG A 22 16.05 25.05 11.95
C ARG A 22 14.91 24.19 12.48
N ASP A 23 14.89 22.92 12.06
CA ASP A 23 13.89 21.98 12.56
C ASP A 23 14.29 21.51 13.98
N PRO A 24 13.38 21.60 14.96
CA PRO A 24 13.67 21.19 16.33
C PRO A 24 13.63 19.65 16.55
N TYR A 25 13.01 18.89 15.63
CA TYR A 25 12.80 17.44 15.77
C TYR A 25 13.61 16.62 14.79
N TYR A 26 13.92 17.19 13.61
CA TYR A 26 14.63 16.52 12.52
C TYR A 26 15.89 17.32 12.13
N ASN A 27 16.83 16.62 11.53
CA ASN A 27 18.02 17.29 11.03
C ASN A 27 17.68 18.13 9.78
N GLY A 28 18.08 19.39 9.76
CA GLY A 28 17.89 20.30 8.63
C GLY A 28 17.03 21.52 8.94
N TYR A 29 16.26 21.98 7.94
CA TYR A 29 15.38 23.13 8.05
C TYR A 29 13.91 22.68 8.13
N GLN A 30 13.12 23.46 8.87
CA GLN A 30 11.69 23.21 9.02
C GLN A 30 10.96 23.47 7.70
N TYR A 31 10.10 22.54 7.30
CA TYR A 31 9.26 22.71 6.13
C TYR A 31 8.14 23.73 6.38
N ASP A 32 7.80 24.49 5.33
CA ASP A 32 6.72 25.48 5.41
C ASP A 32 5.36 24.84 5.13
N TYR A 33 4.51 24.79 6.14
CA TYR A 33 3.14 24.27 6.04
C TYR A 33 2.08 25.38 5.88
N GLY A 34 2.52 26.63 5.69
CA GLY A 34 1.61 27.76 5.49
C GLY A 34 0.85 28.22 6.73
N VAL A 35 1.35 27.91 7.92
CA VAL A 35 0.76 28.29 9.20
C VAL A 35 0.61 29.80 9.29
N GLY A 36 -0.60 30.28 9.67
CA GLY A 36 -0.90 31.72 9.85
C GLY A 36 -1.13 32.50 8.58
N ARG A 37 -1.15 31.87 7.39
CA ARG A 37 -1.34 32.56 6.09
C ARG A 37 -2.73 32.41 5.49
N GLY A 38 -3.70 31.85 6.21
CA GLY A 38 -5.10 31.78 5.80
C GLY A 38 -5.42 30.75 4.72
N PHE A 39 -4.53 29.82 4.40
CA PHE A 39 -4.78 28.73 3.46
C PHE A 39 -5.28 27.49 4.18
N GLY A 40 -6.25 26.81 3.56
CA GLY A 40 -7.12 25.87 4.23
C GLY A 40 -6.50 24.57 4.72
N ALA A 41 -5.40 24.07 4.17
CA ALA A 41 -4.79 22.83 4.62
C ALA A 41 -3.32 23.05 4.97
N LEU A 42 -2.95 22.69 6.18
CA LEU A 42 -1.56 22.68 6.65
C LEU A 42 -0.82 21.51 6.02
N THR A 43 -0.58 21.55 4.71
CA THR A 43 0.09 20.50 3.95
C THR A 43 1.29 21.02 3.20
N ASN A 44 2.33 20.20 3.11
CA ASN A 44 3.49 20.41 2.25
C ASN A 44 3.81 19.06 1.61
N SER A 45 3.57 18.91 0.31
CA SER A 45 3.68 17.62 -0.38
C SER A 45 5.06 16.99 -0.28
N ILE A 46 6.12 17.80 -0.28
CA ILE A 46 7.51 17.31 -0.15
C ILE A 46 7.78 16.87 1.28
N ALA A 47 7.33 17.63 2.28
CA ALA A 47 7.45 17.27 3.67
C ALA A 47 6.63 16.01 4.00
N ASP A 48 5.39 15.94 3.53
CA ASP A 48 4.51 14.81 3.73
C ASP A 48 5.10 13.52 3.10
N ALA A 49 5.73 13.64 1.93
CA ALA A 49 6.42 12.52 1.29
C ALA A 49 7.69 12.07 2.02
N LYS A 50 8.40 12.99 2.70
CA LYS A 50 9.64 12.68 3.43
C LYS A 50 9.42 12.27 4.87
N LEU A 51 8.44 12.87 5.54
CA LEU A 51 8.17 12.69 6.97
C LEU A 51 7.03 11.72 7.25
N GLY A 52 6.20 11.43 6.25
CA GLY A 52 5.19 10.39 6.30
C GLY A 52 5.73 9.07 5.78
N ILE A 53 5.18 7.98 6.28
CA ILE A 53 5.44 6.63 5.77
C ILE A 53 4.17 6.13 5.09
N ARG A 54 4.27 5.83 3.79
CA ARG A 54 3.19 5.17 3.06
C ARG A 54 3.78 4.02 2.28
N ASN A 55 3.58 2.81 2.79
CA ASN A 55 4.16 1.61 2.22
C ASN A 55 3.08 0.55 2.02
N THR A 56 3.02 -0.01 0.82
CA THR A 56 2.16 -1.15 0.49
C THR A 56 3.05 -2.29 0.01
N LYS A 57 2.93 -3.45 0.65
CA LYS A 57 3.61 -4.69 0.25
C LYS A 57 2.57 -5.72 -0.11
N SER A 58 2.69 -6.32 -1.29
CA SER A 58 1.85 -7.41 -1.74
C SER A 58 2.69 -8.62 -2.12
N HIS A 59 2.20 -9.79 -1.74
CA HIS A 59 2.77 -11.08 -2.12
C HIS A 59 1.63 -11.95 -2.67
N ASP A 60 1.78 -12.40 -3.91
CA ASP A 60 0.81 -13.24 -4.58
C ASP A 60 1.49 -14.55 -5.00
N ILE A 61 0.89 -15.66 -4.60
CA ILE A 61 1.35 -17.01 -4.93
C ILE A 61 0.23 -17.72 -5.67
N ASN A 62 0.51 -18.16 -6.89
CA ASN A 62 -0.39 -18.97 -7.68
C ASN A 62 0.26 -20.33 -7.93
N ALA A 63 -0.43 -21.40 -7.57
CA ALA A 63 0.01 -22.76 -7.81
C ALA A 63 -1.11 -23.53 -8.51
N ALA A 64 -0.75 -24.34 -9.49
CA ALA A 64 -1.67 -25.23 -10.16
C ALA A 64 -1.01 -26.59 -10.38
N THR A 65 -1.77 -27.64 -10.15
CA THR A 65 -1.34 -29.00 -10.45
C THR A 65 -2.47 -29.80 -11.08
N SER A 66 -2.11 -30.75 -11.91
CA SER A 66 -3.06 -31.68 -12.52
C SER A 66 -2.55 -33.12 -12.42
N LEU A 67 -3.44 -34.03 -12.13
CA LEU A 67 -3.17 -35.47 -12.08
C LEU A 67 -4.18 -36.19 -12.95
N ASN A 68 -3.68 -36.90 -13.94
CA ASN A 68 -4.48 -37.74 -14.82
C ASN A 68 -4.20 -39.22 -14.52
N ILE A 69 -5.23 -39.96 -14.14
CA ILE A 69 -5.15 -41.38 -13.82
C ILE A 69 -6.00 -42.14 -14.83
N GLN A 70 -5.40 -43.07 -15.55
CA GLN A 70 -6.14 -44.02 -16.36
C GLN A 70 -6.46 -45.25 -15.52
N ILE A 71 -7.74 -45.43 -15.22
CA ILE A 71 -8.20 -46.52 -14.33
C ILE A 71 -8.33 -47.80 -15.08
N THR A 72 -8.97 -47.77 -16.28
CA THR A 72 -9.12 -48.89 -17.21
C THR A 72 -9.14 -48.38 -18.64
N GLU A 73 -9.17 -49.31 -19.62
CA GLU A 73 -9.44 -48.90 -21.01
C GLU A 73 -10.77 -48.16 -21.09
N GLY A 74 -10.68 -46.91 -21.53
CA GLY A 74 -11.86 -46.02 -21.70
C GLY A 74 -12.29 -45.25 -20.45
N LEU A 75 -11.75 -45.54 -19.25
CA LEU A 75 -12.11 -44.81 -18.02
C LEU A 75 -10.86 -44.04 -17.48
N SER A 76 -10.97 -42.73 -17.42
CA SER A 76 -9.92 -41.85 -16.89
C SER A 76 -10.47 -40.86 -15.89
N LEU A 77 -9.66 -40.57 -14.86
CA LEU A 77 -9.92 -39.57 -13.84
C LEU A 77 -8.91 -38.45 -13.98
N GLU A 78 -9.38 -37.22 -14.16
CA GLU A 78 -8.60 -36.00 -14.21
C GLU A 78 -8.89 -35.18 -12.95
N ASN A 79 -7.85 -34.90 -12.17
CA ASN A 79 -7.93 -34.02 -11.02
C ASN A 79 -7.12 -32.76 -11.31
N LYS A 80 -7.70 -31.59 -11.09
CA LYS A 80 -7.00 -30.29 -11.17
C LYS A 80 -7.18 -29.56 -9.86
N LEU A 81 -6.06 -29.15 -9.29
CA LEU A 81 -6.02 -28.32 -8.10
C LEU A 81 -5.37 -26.99 -8.45
N GLY A 82 -6.09 -25.90 -8.23
CA GLY A 82 -5.57 -24.54 -8.29
C GLY A 82 -5.58 -23.92 -6.90
N LEU A 83 -4.51 -23.26 -6.54
CA LEU A 83 -4.35 -22.52 -5.29
C LEU A 83 -3.90 -21.10 -5.61
N GLN A 84 -4.57 -20.12 -5.04
CA GLN A 84 -4.19 -18.72 -5.10
C GLN A 84 -4.16 -18.16 -3.69
N TYR A 85 -2.98 -17.72 -3.27
CA TYR A 85 -2.78 -17.02 -2.01
C TYR A 85 -2.31 -15.61 -2.29
N SER A 86 -2.99 -14.61 -1.71
CA SER A 86 -2.57 -13.23 -1.75
C SER A 86 -2.50 -12.64 -0.34
N ASN A 87 -1.42 -11.93 -0.07
CA ASN A 87 -1.20 -11.21 1.18
C ASN A 87 -0.78 -9.79 0.87
N SER A 88 -1.55 -8.83 1.33
CA SER A 88 -1.28 -7.39 1.18
C SER A 88 -1.22 -6.72 2.54
N SER A 89 -0.18 -5.94 2.77
CA SER A 89 -0.05 -5.09 3.95
C SER A 89 0.11 -3.63 3.57
N LEU A 90 -0.67 -2.77 4.19
CA LEU A 90 -0.62 -1.32 4.07
C LEU A 90 -0.17 -0.74 5.40
N ASP A 91 0.92 0.02 5.36
CA ASP A 91 1.39 0.87 6.45
C ASP A 91 1.26 2.34 6.02
N ASN A 92 0.47 3.10 6.75
CA ASN A 92 0.32 4.53 6.56
C ASN A 92 0.56 5.24 7.90
N GLN A 93 1.55 6.12 7.94
CA GLN A 93 1.92 6.86 9.13
C GLN A 93 2.10 8.33 8.78
N ASN A 94 1.34 9.20 9.42
CA ASN A 94 1.47 10.63 9.34
C ASN A 94 2.29 11.16 10.51
N ASN A 95 3.04 12.23 10.24
CA ASN A 95 3.99 12.79 11.19
C ASN A 95 3.30 13.35 12.44
N PRO A 96 3.83 13.10 13.66
CA PRO A 96 3.26 13.61 14.90
C PRO A 96 3.53 15.08 15.15
N PHE A 97 4.54 15.68 14.52
CA PHE A 97 4.97 17.05 14.79
C PHE A 97 4.52 18.05 13.74
N TYR A 98 4.33 17.61 12.49
CA TYR A 98 3.99 18.45 11.36
C TYR A 98 2.84 17.88 10.54
N GLY A 99 2.12 18.77 9.86
CA GLY A 99 1.02 18.42 8.98
C GLY A 99 -0.35 18.36 9.66
N PRO A 100 -1.38 17.87 8.96
CA PRO A 100 -2.76 17.96 9.42
C PRO A 100 -3.07 17.16 10.69
N ASN A 101 -2.27 16.15 11.01
CA ASN A 101 -2.47 15.29 12.19
C ASN A 101 -1.50 15.60 13.36
N ALA A 102 -0.72 16.67 13.27
CA ALA A 102 0.24 17.04 14.32
C ALA A 102 -0.44 17.37 15.66
N GLY A 103 -1.60 18.05 15.61
CA GLY A 103 -2.37 18.37 16.82
C GLY A 103 -2.95 17.16 17.58
N GLN A 104 -2.94 15.97 16.93
CA GLN A 104 -3.40 14.71 17.51
C GLN A 104 -2.24 13.76 17.84
N GLY A 105 -1.00 14.22 17.74
CA GLY A 105 0.19 13.39 17.96
C GLY A 105 0.51 12.42 16.81
N GLY A 106 0.03 12.73 15.61
CA GLY A 106 0.20 11.92 14.41
C GLY A 106 -0.91 10.90 14.19
N TYR A 107 -0.74 10.07 13.17
CA TYR A 107 -1.72 9.03 12.79
C TYR A 107 -0.99 7.81 12.26
N ILE A 108 -1.38 6.64 12.75
CA ILE A 108 -0.88 5.35 12.25
C ILE A 108 -2.07 4.50 11.80
N TYR A 109 -2.03 4.07 10.57
CA TYR A 109 -2.98 3.11 10.02
C TYR A 109 -2.23 1.92 9.44
N LYS A 110 -2.55 0.72 9.93
CA LYS A 110 -2.02 -0.54 9.44
C LYS A 110 -3.16 -1.46 9.05
N GLN A 111 -3.09 -1.98 7.85
CA GLN A 111 -4.05 -2.95 7.34
C GLN A 111 -3.32 -4.15 6.78
N LYS A 112 -3.75 -5.34 7.15
CA LYS A 112 -3.30 -6.60 6.57
C LYS A 112 -4.50 -7.34 6.00
N THR A 113 -4.40 -7.74 4.75
CA THR A 113 -5.43 -8.50 4.05
C THR A 113 -4.82 -9.78 3.52
N GLU A 114 -5.39 -10.90 3.88
CA GLU A 114 -4.99 -12.23 3.41
C GLU A 114 -6.18 -12.89 2.73
N ASN A 115 -5.96 -13.41 1.52
CA ASN A 115 -6.95 -14.15 0.77
C ASN A 115 -6.36 -15.47 0.32
N LEU A 116 -7.11 -16.53 0.56
CA LEU A 116 -6.79 -17.87 0.09
C LEU A 116 -7.97 -18.41 -0.73
N ASN A 117 -7.72 -18.63 -2.00
CA ASN A 117 -8.68 -19.24 -2.91
C ASN A 117 -8.13 -20.60 -3.37
N TYR A 118 -8.98 -21.61 -3.41
CA TYR A 118 -8.65 -22.89 -3.98
C TYR A 118 -9.76 -23.39 -4.88
N ASN A 119 -9.38 -24.04 -5.95
CA ASN A 119 -10.28 -24.66 -6.90
C ASN A 119 -9.86 -26.13 -7.04
N LEU A 120 -10.81 -27.03 -6.84
CA LEU A 120 -10.64 -28.46 -7.05
C LEU A 120 -11.61 -28.92 -8.12
N LEU A 121 -11.10 -29.43 -9.22
CA LEU A 121 -11.87 -30.03 -10.28
C LEU A 121 -11.54 -31.52 -10.35
N ASN A 122 -12.57 -32.36 -10.21
CA ASN A 122 -12.50 -33.80 -10.43
C ASN A 122 -13.37 -34.14 -11.63
N LEU A 123 -12.77 -34.69 -12.67
CA LEU A 123 -13.47 -35.03 -13.90
C LEU A 123 -13.25 -36.51 -14.21
N LEU A 124 -14.33 -37.27 -14.19
CA LEU A 124 -14.34 -38.67 -14.60
C LEU A 124 -14.80 -38.76 -16.06
N ARG A 125 -13.97 -39.30 -16.93
CA ARG A 125 -14.30 -39.48 -18.36
C ARG A 125 -14.39 -40.97 -18.68
N TYR A 126 -15.49 -41.33 -19.32
CA TYR A 126 -15.69 -42.69 -19.85
C TYR A 126 -15.88 -42.64 -21.36
N LYS A 127 -15.07 -43.40 -22.08
CA LYS A 127 -15.16 -43.52 -23.54
C LYS A 127 -15.15 -44.99 -23.90
N LYS A 128 -16.25 -45.50 -24.45
CA LYS A 128 -16.37 -46.88 -24.93
C LYS A 128 -16.68 -46.84 -26.43
N SER A 129 -15.91 -47.61 -27.19
CA SER A 129 -16.21 -47.85 -28.61
C SER A 129 -17.04 -49.12 -28.69
N PHE A 130 -18.23 -49.04 -29.32
CA PHE A 130 -19.04 -50.19 -29.61
C PHE A 130 -18.83 -50.57 -31.08
N ASN A 131 -18.34 -51.79 -31.35
CA ASN A 131 -18.28 -52.37 -32.69
C ASN A 131 -19.59 -53.06 -33.00
#